data_8d4d8aeb200238258f7964eca00a5afc
#
_entry.id   8d4d8aeb200238258f7964eca00a5afc
#
_cell.length_a   1.000
_cell.length_b   1.000
_cell.length_c   1.000
_cell.angle_alpha   90.00
_cell.angle_beta   90.00
_cell.angle_gamma   90.00
#
_symmetry.space_group_name_H-M   'P 1'
#
loop_
_entity.id
_entity.type
_entity.pdbx_description
1 polymer ?
#
loop_
_entity_poly.entity_id
_entity_poly.type
_entity_poly.pdbx_seq_one_letter_code
_entity_poly.pdbx_strand_id
1 'polypeptide(L)'
;MELTIFILILLGFIFVGLRESKKVSDDSSYLLANRKTGLFALVATLVMTEFNTSTLLGFSSAGYSTGIWGLTLPFVFLIGLGFYTFTVSKKWKKLNGMSVAELFALRYGNEVGTTASIFLLLAMIGFSATYVKSMTLIFQPFVPEINSYFVSAALVGVVLFMTLRGGLVSVISTDVMGFIGTVFVIPMIFYFSYSQTRAGFEEIVKVFPPETSNALPIRYIASLILLTMFTYIAAPWYGQKIFAAASEKTAFMAVGISSIIIFILYAFPIMALAYLRINGVIGINPEEGIPYIINSYFPSGLKAVAFAVLFAAAATTLSGIWSALTTMLVGDYLLSAKNPKLGKDYVGSMKIYFAFAVISWILGNIFVDKILNKLILANIPIAALSFSLLAGFYWEKASRRGAIISISLGLAWGIGCYLYLGEDGGYTWFWAAYGIPIIFISGIIGSYLFPQTEEEKKILEKFKVRMKEDL
;
A
#
# COMPACT_ATOMS: atom_id res chain seq x y z
N MET A 1 -14.80 2.43 30.74
CA MET A 1 -13.43 3.00 30.69
C MET A 1 -12.75 2.75 29.31
N GLU A 2 -12.63 1.51 28.84
CA GLU A 2 -11.97 1.19 27.56
C GLU A 2 -12.61 1.90 26.36
N LEU A 3 -13.93 1.79 26.21
CA LEU A 3 -14.67 2.48 25.14
C LEU A 3 -14.47 3.99 25.18
N THR A 4 -14.43 4.58 26.38
CA THR A 4 -14.21 6.03 26.54
C THR A 4 -12.80 6.43 26.04
N ILE A 5 -11.76 5.68 26.41
CA ILE A 5 -10.39 5.92 25.97
C ILE A 5 -10.30 5.77 24.43
N PHE A 6 -10.89 4.70 23.90
CA PHE A 6 -10.94 4.47 22.45
C PHE A 6 -11.57 5.64 21.70
N ILE A 7 -12.76 6.08 22.14
CA ILE A 7 -13.49 7.22 21.54
C ILE A 7 -12.65 8.51 21.65
N LEU A 8 -12.02 8.78 22.79
CA LEU A 8 -11.19 9.97 22.96
C LEU A 8 -10.02 10.02 21.99
N ILE A 9 -9.37 8.86 21.75
CA ILE A 9 -8.27 8.77 20.78
C ILE A 9 -8.79 8.98 19.36
N LEU A 10 -9.95 8.38 19.00
CA LEU A 10 -10.56 8.60 17.69
C LEU A 10 -10.95 10.08 17.48
N LEU A 11 -11.50 10.72 18.50
CA LEU A 11 -11.80 12.16 18.46
C LEU A 11 -10.51 12.98 18.27
N GLY A 12 -9.39 12.55 18.87
CA GLY A 12 -8.06 13.14 18.64
C GLY A 12 -7.64 13.07 17.18
N PHE A 13 -7.79 11.92 16.52
CA PHE A 13 -7.50 11.76 15.08
C PHE A 13 -8.42 12.66 14.23
N ILE A 14 -9.73 12.67 14.52
CA ILE A 14 -10.68 13.54 13.82
C ILE A 14 -10.32 15.01 14.00
N PHE A 15 -9.98 15.42 15.24
CA PHE A 15 -9.57 16.78 15.53
C PHE A 15 -8.33 17.21 14.77
N VAL A 16 -7.27 16.36 14.73
CA VAL A 16 -6.06 16.61 13.95
C VAL A 16 -6.39 16.75 12.46
N GLY A 17 -7.16 15.81 11.90
CA GLY A 17 -7.56 15.87 10.50
C GLY A 17 -8.34 17.14 10.15
N LEU A 18 -9.32 17.52 10.97
CA LEU A 18 -10.14 18.73 10.77
C LEU A 18 -9.35 20.02 11.00
N ARG A 19 -8.41 20.03 11.95
CA ARG A 19 -7.52 21.18 12.17
C ARG A 19 -6.63 21.42 10.93
N GLU A 20 -6.03 20.37 10.43
CA GLU A 20 -5.13 20.45 9.28
C GLU A 20 -5.86 20.76 7.96
N SER A 21 -7.13 20.38 7.86
CA SER A 21 -7.97 20.73 6.69
C SER A 21 -8.12 22.24 6.47
N LYS A 22 -7.96 23.07 7.53
CA LYS A 22 -7.96 24.54 7.41
C LYS A 22 -6.81 25.11 6.60
N LYS A 23 -5.75 24.31 6.36
CA LYS A 23 -4.58 24.69 5.53
C LYS A 23 -4.81 24.44 4.05
N VAL A 24 -5.93 23.83 3.68
CA VAL A 24 -6.26 23.50 2.29
C VAL A 24 -7.01 24.67 1.67
N SER A 25 -6.47 25.21 0.60
CA SER A 25 -7.03 26.35 -0.13
C SER A 25 -7.34 26.04 -1.60
N ASP A 26 -6.71 25.02 -2.16
CA ASP A 26 -6.78 24.65 -3.57
C ASP A 26 -6.51 23.16 -3.79
N ASP A 27 -6.65 22.69 -5.02
CA ASP A 27 -6.35 21.31 -5.39
C ASP A 27 -4.88 20.92 -5.17
N SER A 28 -3.93 21.84 -5.31
CA SER A 28 -2.51 21.54 -5.07
C SER A 28 -2.26 21.19 -3.59
N SER A 29 -2.83 21.96 -2.68
CA SER A 29 -2.77 21.66 -1.24
C SER A 29 -3.54 20.39 -0.89
N TYR A 30 -4.72 20.19 -1.49
CA TYR A 30 -5.57 19.02 -1.24
C TYR A 30 -4.94 17.71 -1.74
N LEU A 31 -4.41 17.69 -2.97
CA LEU A 31 -3.91 16.48 -3.64
C LEU A 31 -2.44 16.19 -3.39
N LEU A 32 -1.58 17.22 -3.15
CA LEU A 32 -0.13 17.11 -3.10
C LEU A 32 0.52 17.76 -1.87
N ALA A 33 -0.26 18.20 -0.87
CA ALA A 33 0.23 18.86 0.34
C ALA A 33 1.27 19.98 0.04
N ASN A 34 1.05 20.76 -1.01
CA ASN A 34 1.93 21.83 -1.49
C ASN A 34 3.38 21.40 -1.76
N ARG A 35 3.66 20.10 -1.87
CA ARG A 35 5.02 19.53 -2.12
C ARG A 35 6.08 19.97 -1.08
N LYS A 36 5.68 20.16 0.18
CA LYS A 36 6.54 20.66 1.27
C LYS A 36 6.71 19.66 2.41
N THR A 37 6.40 18.39 2.21
CA THR A 37 6.48 17.37 3.26
C THR A 37 7.94 17.10 3.62
N GLY A 38 8.29 17.36 4.88
CA GLY A 38 9.64 17.14 5.43
C GLY A 38 9.92 15.65 5.72
N LEU A 39 11.19 15.34 6.02
CA LEU A 39 11.67 13.95 6.15
C LEU A 39 10.87 13.13 7.17
N PHE A 40 10.69 13.62 8.40
CA PHE A 40 9.98 12.89 9.45
C PHE A 40 8.53 12.56 9.07
N ALA A 41 7.79 13.57 8.60
CA ALA A 41 6.41 13.39 8.20
C ALA A 41 6.29 12.46 6.98
N LEU A 42 7.27 12.51 6.05
CA LEU A 42 7.30 11.63 4.89
C LEU A 42 7.61 10.18 5.30
N VAL A 43 8.56 9.95 6.20
CA VAL A 43 8.82 8.61 6.77
C VAL A 43 7.59 8.07 7.46
N ALA A 44 6.97 8.86 8.34
CA ALA A 44 5.78 8.45 9.08
C ALA A 44 4.64 8.06 8.13
N THR A 45 4.35 8.89 7.13
CA THR A 45 3.27 8.62 6.18
C THR A 45 3.58 7.44 5.25
N LEU A 46 4.83 7.21 4.84
CA LEU A 46 5.23 6.05 4.06
C LEU A 46 5.12 4.76 4.90
N VAL A 47 5.59 4.77 6.15
CA VAL A 47 5.44 3.62 7.06
C VAL A 47 3.98 3.29 7.29
N MET A 48 3.14 4.28 7.61
CA MET A 48 1.71 4.04 7.88
C MET A 48 0.92 3.62 6.64
N THR A 49 1.43 3.88 5.45
CA THR A 49 0.82 3.37 4.22
C THR A 49 1.08 1.88 4.02
N GLU A 50 2.26 1.40 4.40
CA GLU A 50 2.64 0.00 4.25
C GLU A 50 2.33 -0.84 5.47
N PHE A 51 2.45 -0.26 6.66
CA PHE A 51 2.06 -0.93 7.89
C PHE A 51 0.54 -0.84 8.06
N ASN A 52 -0.16 -1.66 7.29
CA ASN A 52 -1.62 -1.72 7.22
C ASN A 52 -2.17 -3.00 7.83
N THR A 53 -3.45 -2.99 8.17
CA THR A 53 -4.12 -4.11 8.83
C THR A 53 -4.20 -5.37 7.97
N SER A 54 -4.33 -5.24 6.64
CA SER A 54 -4.38 -6.40 5.75
C SER A 54 -3.06 -7.18 5.76
N THR A 55 -1.94 -6.47 5.61
CA THR A 55 -0.61 -7.09 5.67
C THR A 55 -0.27 -7.53 7.09
N LEU A 56 -0.67 -6.75 8.11
CA LEU A 56 -0.48 -7.11 9.52
C LEU A 56 -1.12 -8.46 9.82
N LEU A 57 -2.39 -8.66 9.48
CA LEU A 57 -3.10 -9.91 9.72
C LEU A 57 -2.50 -11.06 8.88
N GLY A 58 -2.22 -10.83 7.60
CA GLY A 58 -1.64 -11.84 6.71
C GLY A 58 -0.24 -12.29 7.14
N PHE A 59 0.64 -11.36 7.52
CA PHE A 59 2.01 -11.71 7.94
C PHE A 59 2.05 -12.32 9.35
N SER A 60 1.28 -11.78 10.27
CA SER A 60 1.22 -12.33 11.63
C SER A 60 0.66 -13.76 11.65
N SER A 61 -0.34 -14.08 10.81
CA SER A 61 -0.88 -15.43 10.69
C SER A 61 0.17 -16.46 10.24
N ALA A 62 1.15 -16.04 9.43
CA ALA A 62 2.29 -16.89 9.09
C ALA A 62 3.15 -17.20 10.33
N GLY A 63 3.33 -16.25 11.24
CA GLY A 63 4.01 -16.48 12.53
C GLY A 63 3.31 -17.54 13.36
N TYR A 64 1.97 -17.54 13.41
CA TYR A 64 1.19 -18.57 14.08
C TYR A 64 1.41 -19.96 13.47
N SER A 65 1.53 -20.05 12.15
CA SER A 65 1.68 -21.32 11.43
C SER A 65 3.12 -21.83 11.39
N THR A 66 4.10 -20.94 11.25
CA THR A 66 5.50 -21.28 10.93
C THR A 66 6.53 -20.75 11.93
N GLY A 67 6.09 -20.04 12.96
CA GLY A 67 6.98 -19.49 14.00
C GLY A 67 8.03 -18.55 13.43
N ILE A 68 9.30 -18.81 13.76
CA ILE A 68 10.45 -17.98 13.35
C ILE A 68 10.61 -17.89 11.81
N TRP A 69 10.16 -18.90 11.05
CA TRP A 69 10.23 -18.87 9.59
C TRP A 69 9.36 -17.79 8.97
N GLY A 70 8.32 -17.35 9.69
CA GLY A 70 7.50 -16.19 9.31
C GLY A 70 8.30 -14.90 9.18
N LEU A 71 9.45 -14.77 9.87
CA LEU A 71 10.35 -13.62 9.77
C LEU A 71 11.00 -13.44 8.38
N THR A 72 10.83 -14.40 7.47
CA THR A 72 11.22 -14.23 6.07
C THR A 72 10.32 -13.26 5.32
N LEU A 73 9.06 -13.07 5.74
CA LEU A 73 8.09 -12.19 5.08
C LEU A 73 8.47 -10.70 5.10
N PRO A 74 8.92 -10.10 6.20
CA PRO A 74 9.31 -8.69 6.22
C PRO A 74 10.44 -8.32 5.24
N PHE A 75 11.29 -9.29 4.81
CA PHE A 75 12.29 -9.05 3.77
C PHE A 75 11.68 -8.63 2.43
N VAL A 76 10.43 -8.99 2.19
CA VAL A 76 9.68 -8.56 1.00
C VAL A 76 9.66 -7.04 0.88
N PHE A 77 9.38 -6.34 1.98
CA PHE A 77 9.39 -4.87 2.01
C PHE A 77 10.80 -4.30 2.05
N LEU A 78 11.70 -4.88 2.82
CA LEU A 78 13.08 -4.38 2.91
C LEU A 78 13.75 -4.38 1.53
N ILE A 79 13.62 -5.47 0.78
CA ILE A 79 14.23 -5.60 -0.55
C ILE A 79 13.43 -4.79 -1.58
N GLY A 80 12.09 -4.90 -1.57
CA GLY A 80 11.23 -4.22 -2.54
C GLY A 80 11.32 -2.69 -2.45
N LEU A 81 11.25 -2.12 -1.25
CA LEU A 81 11.40 -0.68 -1.04
C LEU A 81 12.86 -0.23 -1.15
N GLY A 82 13.83 -1.09 -0.82
CA GLY A 82 15.23 -0.87 -1.14
C GLY A 82 15.42 -0.69 -2.65
N PHE A 83 14.84 -1.57 -3.46
CA PHE A 83 14.86 -1.44 -4.92
C PHE A 83 14.23 -0.12 -5.39
N TYR A 84 13.05 0.23 -4.85
CA TYR A 84 12.41 1.53 -5.11
C TYR A 84 13.34 2.70 -4.77
N THR A 85 13.98 2.66 -3.60
CA THR A 85 14.87 3.72 -3.12
C THR A 85 15.96 4.03 -4.13
N PHE A 86 16.67 3.01 -4.60
CA PHE A 86 17.83 3.19 -5.49
C PHE A 86 17.46 3.40 -6.95
N THR A 87 16.29 2.92 -7.37
CA THR A 87 15.90 3.02 -8.78
C THR A 87 15.07 4.27 -9.09
N VAL A 88 13.96 4.49 -8.39
CA VAL A 88 12.96 5.46 -8.86
C VAL A 88 12.66 6.63 -7.91
N SER A 89 13.02 6.56 -6.62
CA SER A 89 12.58 7.55 -5.63
C SER A 89 12.92 9.00 -6.02
N LYS A 90 14.18 9.25 -6.39
CA LYS A 90 14.64 10.59 -6.86
C LYS A 90 14.00 10.96 -8.19
N LYS A 91 13.87 9.99 -9.12
CA LYS A 91 13.29 10.24 -10.44
C LYS A 91 11.82 10.62 -10.38
N TRP A 92 11.04 9.95 -9.49
CA TRP A 92 9.67 10.35 -9.22
C TRP A 92 9.57 11.78 -8.70
N LYS A 93 10.40 12.15 -7.72
CA LYS A 93 10.38 13.53 -7.21
C LYS A 93 10.79 14.53 -8.28
N LYS A 94 11.81 14.21 -9.07
CA LYS A 94 12.29 15.07 -10.16
C LYS A 94 11.25 15.24 -11.28
N LEU A 95 10.48 14.19 -11.60
CA LEU A 95 9.36 14.28 -12.54
C LEU A 95 8.34 15.35 -12.14
N ASN A 96 8.15 15.52 -10.82
CA ASN A 96 7.24 16.49 -10.23
C ASN A 96 5.81 16.41 -10.78
N GLY A 97 5.34 15.18 -11.03
CA GLY A 97 4.02 14.88 -11.57
C GLY A 97 2.91 15.07 -10.54
N MET A 98 1.67 14.91 -10.98
CA MET A 98 0.49 14.80 -10.12
C MET A 98 0.16 13.35 -9.85
N SER A 99 0.27 12.49 -10.85
CA SER A 99 -0.02 11.06 -10.75
C SER A 99 1.13 10.21 -11.30
N VAL A 100 1.14 8.93 -10.91
CA VAL A 100 2.08 7.95 -11.47
C VAL A 100 1.80 7.70 -12.95
N ALA A 101 0.54 7.74 -13.37
CA ALA A 101 0.16 7.53 -14.77
C ALA A 101 0.65 8.66 -15.69
N GLU A 102 0.85 9.87 -15.16
CA GLU A 102 1.39 11.00 -15.91
C GLU A 102 2.77 10.70 -16.55
N LEU A 103 3.62 9.90 -15.89
CA LEU A 103 4.89 9.45 -16.48
C LEU A 103 4.69 8.80 -17.84
N PHE A 104 3.72 7.89 -17.93
CA PHE A 104 3.47 7.13 -19.15
C PHE A 104 2.95 8.03 -20.27
N ALA A 105 2.09 9.00 -19.93
CA ALA A 105 1.63 10.00 -20.88
C ALA A 105 2.77 10.90 -21.38
N LEU A 106 3.61 11.38 -20.48
CA LEU A 106 4.74 12.23 -20.79
C LEU A 106 5.84 11.53 -21.60
N ARG A 107 5.99 10.21 -21.41
CA ARG A 107 7.06 9.43 -22.03
C ARG A 107 6.66 8.73 -23.32
N TYR A 108 5.42 8.23 -23.41
CA TYR A 108 4.94 7.38 -24.50
C TYR A 108 3.73 7.97 -25.23
N GLY A 109 3.12 9.01 -24.67
CA GLY A 109 1.89 9.61 -25.18
C GLY A 109 0.63 9.17 -24.46
N ASN A 110 -0.48 9.85 -24.74
CA ASN A 110 -1.73 9.73 -23.98
C ASN A 110 -2.33 8.32 -23.98
N GLU A 111 -2.15 7.53 -25.04
CA GLU A 111 -2.69 6.16 -25.10
C GLU A 111 -2.13 5.28 -23.98
N VAL A 112 -0.80 5.30 -23.79
CA VAL A 112 -0.14 4.51 -22.73
C VAL A 112 -0.46 5.10 -21.36
N GLY A 113 -0.53 6.45 -21.25
CA GLY A 113 -0.92 7.12 -20.01
C GLY A 113 -2.33 6.73 -19.56
N THR A 114 -3.31 6.76 -20.47
CA THR A 114 -4.69 6.35 -20.17
C THR A 114 -4.78 4.89 -19.80
N THR A 115 -4.10 4.01 -20.53
CA THR A 115 -4.05 2.57 -20.22
C THR A 115 -3.46 2.32 -18.82
N ALA A 116 -2.33 2.97 -18.51
CA ALA A 116 -1.71 2.88 -17.19
C ALA A 116 -2.64 3.39 -16.08
N SER A 117 -3.29 4.54 -16.29
CA SER A 117 -4.22 5.12 -15.32
C SER A 117 -5.39 4.19 -15.02
N ILE A 118 -6.01 3.58 -16.04
CA ILE A 118 -7.11 2.62 -15.86
C ILE A 118 -6.65 1.43 -15.01
N PHE A 119 -5.50 0.83 -15.32
CA PHE A 119 -5.01 -0.33 -14.59
C PHE A 119 -4.63 0.01 -13.14
N LEU A 120 -4.02 1.17 -12.92
CA LEU A 120 -3.70 1.64 -11.58
C LEU A 120 -4.96 1.95 -10.76
N LEU A 121 -5.97 2.57 -11.36
CA LEU A 121 -7.26 2.83 -10.71
C LEU A 121 -7.95 1.53 -10.30
N LEU A 122 -8.04 0.54 -11.21
CA LEU A 122 -8.66 -0.76 -10.92
C LEU A 122 -7.92 -1.48 -9.79
N ALA A 123 -6.58 -1.52 -9.83
CA ALA A 123 -5.77 -2.13 -8.78
C ALA A 123 -6.01 -1.47 -7.41
N MET A 124 -6.01 -0.15 -7.35
CA MET A 124 -6.19 0.58 -6.11
C MET A 124 -7.59 0.44 -5.52
N ILE A 125 -8.61 0.33 -6.36
CA ILE A 125 -9.97 0.00 -5.91
C ILE A 125 -9.97 -1.39 -5.25
N GLY A 126 -9.29 -2.37 -5.85
CA GLY A 126 -9.11 -3.71 -5.26
C GLY A 126 -8.42 -3.64 -3.88
N PHE A 127 -7.31 -2.90 -3.77
CA PHE A 127 -6.62 -2.69 -2.49
C PHE A 127 -7.54 -2.06 -1.44
N SER A 128 -8.24 -0.99 -1.79
CA SER A 128 -9.13 -0.31 -0.85
C SER A 128 -10.24 -1.22 -0.31
N ALA A 129 -10.74 -2.13 -1.13
CA ALA A 129 -11.72 -3.14 -0.71
C ALA A 129 -11.14 -4.11 0.34
N THR A 130 -9.89 -4.57 0.17
CA THR A 130 -9.23 -5.45 1.16
C THR A 130 -9.00 -4.75 2.49
N TYR A 131 -8.70 -3.45 2.48
CA TYR A 131 -8.50 -2.68 3.71
C TYR A 131 -9.80 -2.42 4.48
N VAL A 132 -10.92 -2.20 3.79
CA VAL A 132 -12.25 -2.15 4.43
C VAL A 132 -12.55 -3.50 5.10
N LYS A 133 -12.30 -4.62 4.42
CA LYS A 133 -12.52 -5.96 4.98
C LYS A 133 -11.65 -6.23 6.19
N SER A 134 -10.34 -5.95 6.12
CA SER A 134 -9.42 -6.18 7.25
C SER A 134 -9.75 -5.32 8.46
N MET A 135 -10.12 -4.06 8.23
CA MET A 135 -10.59 -3.19 9.30
C MET A 135 -11.85 -3.74 9.96
N THR A 136 -12.82 -4.22 9.17
CA THR A 136 -14.04 -4.84 9.68
C THR A 136 -13.73 -6.07 10.54
N LEU A 137 -12.83 -6.96 10.09
CA LEU A 137 -12.42 -8.16 10.83
C LEU A 137 -11.84 -7.84 12.22
N ILE A 138 -11.07 -6.78 12.34
CA ILE A 138 -10.49 -6.37 13.64
C ILE A 138 -11.56 -5.89 14.60
N PHE A 139 -12.57 -5.17 14.10
CA PHE A 139 -13.54 -4.49 14.96
C PHE A 139 -14.86 -5.23 15.12
N GLN A 140 -15.22 -6.15 14.23
CA GLN A 140 -16.44 -6.95 14.33
C GLN A 140 -16.59 -7.71 15.66
N PRO A 141 -15.51 -8.30 16.26
CA PRO A 141 -15.63 -9.01 17.54
C PRO A 141 -16.08 -8.15 18.73
N PHE A 142 -15.98 -6.82 18.65
CA PHE A 142 -16.48 -5.91 19.70
C PHE A 142 -17.99 -5.71 19.67
N VAL A 143 -18.59 -5.94 18.53
CA VAL A 143 -20.02 -5.75 18.28
C VAL A 143 -20.57 -6.90 17.44
N PRO A 144 -20.49 -8.15 17.95
CA PRO A 144 -20.78 -9.36 17.18
C PRO A 144 -22.24 -9.41 16.70
N GLU A 145 -23.15 -8.74 17.41
CA GLU A 145 -24.57 -8.69 17.10
C GLU A 145 -24.90 -7.73 15.96
N ILE A 146 -24.00 -6.79 15.65
CA ILE A 146 -24.20 -5.82 14.56
C ILE A 146 -23.71 -6.44 13.25
N ASN A 147 -24.55 -6.35 12.23
CA ASN A 147 -24.18 -6.81 10.89
C ASN A 147 -22.90 -6.10 10.38
N SER A 148 -21.97 -6.88 9.82
CA SER A 148 -20.66 -6.39 9.34
C SER A 148 -20.76 -5.23 8.35
N TYR A 149 -21.83 -5.13 7.57
CA TYR A 149 -22.08 -4.00 6.68
C TYR A 149 -22.22 -2.68 7.44
N PHE A 150 -22.93 -2.68 8.57
CA PHE A 150 -23.07 -1.46 9.39
C PHE A 150 -21.79 -1.14 10.15
N VAL A 151 -21.08 -2.14 10.64
CA VAL A 151 -19.77 -1.94 11.30
C VAL A 151 -18.79 -1.32 10.31
N SER A 152 -18.63 -1.90 9.11
CA SER A 152 -17.75 -1.37 8.08
C SER A 152 -18.17 0.03 7.62
N ALA A 153 -19.48 0.30 7.47
CA ALA A 153 -19.98 1.63 7.12
C ALA A 153 -19.62 2.69 8.17
N ALA A 154 -19.79 2.35 9.47
CA ALA A 154 -19.43 3.25 10.56
C ALA A 154 -17.92 3.55 10.56
N LEU A 155 -17.07 2.51 10.41
CA LEU A 155 -15.61 2.66 10.35
C LEU A 155 -15.16 3.50 9.14
N VAL A 156 -15.70 3.25 7.96
CA VAL A 156 -15.47 4.07 6.75
C VAL A 156 -15.93 5.52 6.97
N GLY A 157 -17.07 5.71 7.63
CA GLY A 157 -17.57 7.03 8.00
C GLY A 157 -16.60 7.81 8.88
N VAL A 158 -16.01 7.18 9.91
CA VAL A 158 -15.00 7.82 10.76
C VAL A 158 -13.77 8.23 9.94
N VAL A 159 -13.27 7.36 9.05
CA VAL A 159 -12.14 7.69 8.16
C VAL A 159 -12.46 8.88 7.25
N LEU A 160 -13.67 8.94 6.71
CA LEU A 160 -14.13 10.09 5.92
C LEU A 160 -14.14 11.40 6.75
N PHE A 161 -14.64 11.35 7.99
CA PHE A 161 -14.62 12.54 8.87
C PHE A 161 -13.19 13.04 9.14
N MET A 162 -12.22 12.12 9.25
CA MET A 162 -10.81 12.47 9.47
C MET A 162 -10.15 13.17 8.27
N THR A 163 -10.51 12.81 7.05
CA THR A 163 -9.64 13.10 5.89
C THR A 163 -10.34 13.79 4.72
N LEU A 164 -11.67 13.67 4.58
CA LEU A 164 -12.42 14.16 3.42
C LEU A 164 -12.17 15.64 3.10
N ARG A 165 -12.14 16.51 4.13
CA ARG A 165 -11.96 17.97 3.94
C ARG A 165 -10.52 18.38 3.71
N GLY A 166 -9.55 17.61 4.20
CA GLY A 166 -8.14 18.01 4.19
C GLY A 166 -7.29 17.23 3.16
N GLY A 167 -7.85 16.24 2.50
CA GLY A 167 -7.12 15.45 1.49
C GLY A 167 -5.77 14.96 2.02
N LEU A 168 -4.72 15.05 1.21
CA LEU A 168 -3.39 14.56 1.57
C LEU A 168 -2.77 15.28 2.79
N VAL A 169 -3.10 16.55 3.04
CA VAL A 169 -2.60 17.28 4.23
C VAL A 169 -3.09 16.62 5.51
N SER A 170 -4.38 16.32 5.60
CA SER A 170 -4.95 15.63 6.77
C SER A 170 -4.44 14.19 6.86
N VAL A 171 -4.31 13.48 5.73
CA VAL A 171 -3.74 12.12 5.70
C VAL A 171 -2.34 12.11 6.31
N ILE A 172 -1.41 12.95 5.85
CA ILE A 172 -0.04 13.00 6.37
C ILE A 172 -0.03 13.31 7.88
N SER A 173 -0.87 14.22 8.34
CA SER A 173 -0.89 14.63 9.75
C SER A 173 -1.45 13.53 10.66
N THR A 174 -2.50 12.83 10.24
CA THR A 174 -3.03 11.66 10.95
C THR A 174 -2.08 10.47 10.88
N ASP A 175 -1.34 10.30 9.76
CA ASP A 175 -0.28 9.29 9.63
C ASP A 175 0.85 9.51 10.66
N VAL A 176 1.26 10.75 10.87
CA VAL A 176 2.30 11.07 11.89
C VAL A 176 1.82 10.67 13.29
N MET A 177 0.58 10.98 13.64
CA MET A 177 0.01 10.58 14.93
C MET A 177 -0.10 9.06 15.05
N GLY A 178 -0.59 8.39 14.00
CA GLY A 178 -0.69 6.92 13.93
C GLY A 178 0.68 6.24 14.01
N PHE A 179 1.68 6.78 13.32
CA PHE A 179 3.06 6.26 13.34
C PHE A 179 3.65 6.25 14.76
N ILE A 180 3.50 7.34 15.50
CA ILE A 180 3.96 7.40 16.88
C ILE A 180 3.30 6.30 17.73
N GLY A 181 1.96 6.15 17.63
CA GLY A 181 1.25 5.09 18.33
C GLY A 181 1.71 3.69 17.92
N THR A 182 1.91 3.46 16.62
CA THR A 182 2.31 2.16 16.06
C THR A 182 3.68 1.72 16.55
N VAL A 183 4.66 2.63 16.58
CA VAL A 183 6.03 2.33 17.06
C VAL A 183 6.04 1.86 18.53
N PHE A 184 5.09 2.30 19.35
CA PHE A 184 4.97 1.84 20.73
C PHE A 184 4.09 0.60 20.88
N VAL A 185 2.93 0.59 20.26
CA VAL A 185 1.93 -0.47 20.47
C VAL A 185 2.33 -1.80 19.83
N ILE A 186 2.94 -1.79 18.65
CA ILE A 186 3.30 -3.03 17.96
C ILE A 186 4.34 -3.86 18.73
N PRO A 187 5.44 -3.30 19.26
CA PRO A 187 6.32 -4.03 20.15
C PRO A 187 5.64 -4.52 21.43
N MET A 188 4.65 -3.78 21.97
CA MET A 188 3.90 -4.21 23.16
C MET A 188 3.05 -5.45 22.87
N ILE A 189 2.48 -5.61 21.68
CA ILE A 189 1.74 -6.82 21.29
C ILE A 189 2.66 -8.04 21.41
N PHE A 190 3.88 -7.95 20.90
CA PHE A 190 4.87 -9.01 21.07
C PHE A 190 5.23 -9.23 22.54
N TYR A 191 5.54 -8.17 23.27
CA TYR A 191 5.93 -8.26 24.68
C TYR A 191 4.88 -8.97 25.53
N PHE A 192 3.61 -8.63 25.40
CA PHE A 192 2.55 -9.25 26.18
C PHE A 192 2.31 -10.71 25.78
N SER A 193 2.47 -11.08 24.52
CA SER A 193 2.40 -12.49 24.11
C SER A 193 3.60 -13.28 24.63
N TYR A 194 4.82 -12.75 24.50
CA TYR A 194 6.05 -13.36 25.02
C TYR A 194 6.01 -13.54 26.54
N SER A 195 5.50 -12.56 27.27
CA SER A 195 5.52 -12.54 28.74
C SER A 195 4.71 -13.66 29.40
N GLN A 196 3.81 -14.34 28.67
CA GLN A 196 2.98 -15.43 29.20
C GLN A 196 3.81 -16.66 29.55
N THR A 197 4.72 -17.08 28.67
CA THR A 197 5.56 -18.25 28.87
C THR A 197 7.03 -17.93 29.00
N ARG A 198 7.49 -16.82 28.40
CA ARG A 198 8.92 -16.45 28.27
C ARG A 198 9.75 -17.58 27.67
N ALA A 199 9.13 -18.35 26.77
CA ALA A 199 9.73 -19.51 26.14
C ALA A 199 11.03 -19.14 25.43
N GLY A 200 12.05 -19.99 25.59
CA GLY A 200 13.35 -19.84 24.94
C GLY A 200 13.35 -20.41 23.51
N PHE A 201 14.49 -20.31 22.86
CA PHE A 201 14.67 -20.77 21.48
C PHE A 201 14.38 -22.28 21.31
N GLU A 202 14.75 -23.11 22.30
CA GLU A 202 14.50 -24.55 22.26
C GLU A 202 13.00 -24.88 22.21
N GLU A 203 12.17 -24.16 22.96
CA GLU A 203 10.72 -24.32 22.92
C GLU A 203 10.11 -23.85 21.62
N ILE A 204 10.64 -22.76 21.05
CA ILE A 204 10.22 -22.31 19.72
C ILE A 204 10.46 -23.41 18.68
N VAL A 205 11.64 -24.04 18.69
CA VAL A 205 11.98 -25.12 17.74
C VAL A 205 11.15 -26.38 17.98
N LYS A 206 10.78 -26.68 19.21
CA LYS A 206 9.86 -27.80 19.51
C LYS A 206 8.47 -27.62 18.94
N VAL A 207 7.92 -26.41 19.05
CA VAL A 207 6.58 -26.08 18.53
C VAL A 207 6.59 -25.87 17.01
N PHE A 208 7.71 -25.35 16.49
CA PHE A 208 7.92 -25.06 15.08
C PHE A 208 9.20 -25.76 14.58
N PRO A 209 9.16 -27.08 14.36
CA PRO A 209 10.31 -27.79 13.81
C PRO A 209 10.63 -27.29 12.38
N PRO A 210 11.83 -27.58 11.86
CA PRO A 210 12.27 -27.08 10.54
C PRO A 210 11.28 -27.34 9.39
N GLU A 211 10.51 -28.44 9.48
CA GLU A 211 9.52 -28.83 8.48
C GLU A 211 8.38 -27.82 8.35
N THR A 212 8.10 -27.01 9.36
CA THR A 212 7.09 -25.96 9.32
C THR A 212 7.42 -24.87 8.29
N SER A 213 8.71 -24.73 7.92
CA SER A 213 9.16 -23.86 6.83
C SER A 213 8.52 -24.19 5.47
N ASN A 214 8.08 -25.44 5.28
CA ASN A 214 7.43 -25.88 4.05
C ASN A 214 6.10 -25.14 3.78
N ALA A 215 5.46 -24.57 4.80
CA ALA A 215 4.28 -23.73 4.65
C ALA A 215 4.62 -22.35 4.04
N LEU A 216 5.91 -21.93 4.12
CA LEU A 216 6.43 -20.71 3.47
C LEU A 216 7.64 -21.08 2.59
N PRO A 217 7.44 -21.79 1.48
CA PRO A 217 8.54 -22.24 0.64
C PRO A 217 9.29 -21.03 0.07
N ILE A 218 10.61 -21.18 -0.09
CA ILE A 218 11.48 -20.10 -0.58
C ILE A 218 11.00 -19.50 -1.91
N ARG A 219 10.41 -20.34 -2.79
CA ARG A 219 9.82 -19.87 -4.05
C ARG A 219 8.66 -18.87 -3.83
N TYR A 220 7.86 -19.05 -2.77
CA TYR A 220 6.78 -18.13 -2.44
C TYR A 220 7.34 -16.78 -1.97
N ILE A 221 8.31 -16.80 -1.05
CA ILE A 221 8.98 -15.58 -0.57
C ILE A 221 9.68 -14.85 -1.73
N ALA A 222 10.41 -15.58 -2.58
CA ALA A 222 11.05 -15.01 -3.75
C ALA A 222 10.04 -14.36 -4.71
N SER A 223 8.87 -14.99 -4.91
CA SER A 223 7.82 -14.42 -5.76
C SER A 223 7.24 -13.13 -5.17
N LEU A 224 7.03 -13.08 -3.85
CA LEU A 224 6.57 -11.86 -3.18
C LEU A 224 7.60 -10.74 -3.23
N ILE A 225 8.90 -11.05 -3.10
CA ILE A 225 9.99 -10.08 -3.25
C ILE A 225 9.97 -9.49 -4.67
N LEU A 226 9.96 -10.34 -5.70
CA LEU A 226 9.90 -9.91 -7.09
C LEU A 226 8.63 -9.08 -7.36
N LEU A 227 7.49 -9.56 -6.88
CA LEU A 227 6.22 -8.83 -6.98
C LEU A 227 6.34 -7.43 -6.38
N THR A 228 6.83 -7.33 -5.15
CA THR A 228 6.97 -6.05 -4.44
C THR A 228 7.94 -5.12 -5.15
N MET A 229 9.12 -5.62 -5.58
CA MET A 229 10.08 -4.81 -6.33
C MET A 229 9.44 -4.13 -7.55
N PHE A 230 8.69 -4.88 -8.35
CA PHE A 230 8.16 -4.39 -9.62
C PHE A 230 6.76 -3.75 -9.53
N THR A 231 6.02 -4.01 -8.44
CA THR A 231 4.76 -3.29 -8.16
C THR A 231 5.04 -1.92 -7.56
N TYR A 232 5.90 -1.84 -6.54
CA TYR A 232 6.07 -0.60 -5.77
C TYR A 232 6.64 0.55 -6.58
N ILE A 233 7.50 0.26 -7.56
CA ILE A 233 8.03 1.32 -8.44
C ILE A 233 6.93 2.08 -9.19
N ALA A 234 5.77 1.45 -9.43
CA ALA A 234 4.61 2.05 -10.09
C ALA A 234 3.42 2.31 -9.14
N ALA A 235 3.59 2.10 -7.83
CA ALA A 235 2.52 2.21 -6.86
C ALA A 235 2.03 3.66 -6.68
N PRO A 236 0.76 3.98 -6.98
CA PRO A 236 0.26 5.36 -6.91
C PRO A 236 0.26 5.94 -5.50
N TRP A 237 -0.02 5.14 -4.48
CA TRP A 237 -0.01 5.56 -3.08
C TRP A 237 1.37 5.96 -2.58
N TYR A 238 2.44 5.34 -3.11
CA TYR A 238 3.82 5.75 -2.87
C TYR A 238 4.17 6.98 -3.71
N GLY A 239 3.90 6.93 -5.01
CA GLY A 239 4.19 8.02 -5.94
C GLY A 239 3.62 9.36 -5.49
N GLN A 240 2.35 9.41 -5.06
CA GLN A 240 1.72 10.64 -4.56
C GLN A 240 2.49 11.23 -3.38
N LYS A 241 2.91 10.41 -2.41
CA LYS A 241 3.66 10.87 -1.25
C LYS A 241 5.06 11.34 -1.62
N ILE A 242 5.70 10.68 -2.58
CA ILE A 242 6.99 11.12 -3.12
C ILE A 242 6.86 12.47 -3.85
N PHE A 243 5.78 12.70 -4.60
CA PHE A 243 5.52 14.01 -5.20
C PHE A 243 5.31 15.10 -4.14
N ALA A 244 4.75 14.77 -2.99
CA ALA A 244 4.58 15.69 -1.85
C ALA A 244 5.87 16.00 -1.10
N ALA A 245 6.97 15.25 -1.30
CA ALA A 245 8.25 15.45 -0.62
C ALA A 245 8.84 16.85 -0.88
N ALA A 246 9.57 17.39 0.09
CA ALA A 246 10.22 18.70 -0.02
C ALA A 246 11.41 18.72 -1.01
N SER A 247 12.10 17.58 -1.21
CA SER A 247 13.24 17.45 -2.12
C SER A 247 13.50 16.01 -2.57
N GLU A 248 14.33 15.83 -3.60
CA GLU A 248 14.78 14.50 -4.05
C GLU A 248 15.54 13.75 -2.94
N LYS A 249 16.37 14.45 -2.17
CA LYS A 249 17.09 13.89 -1.03
C LYS A 249 16.12 13.41 0.05
N THR A 250 15.10 14.21 0.34
CA THR A 250 14.04 13.85 1.30
C THR A 250 13.28 12.60 0.83
N ALA A 251 12.92 12.52 -0.45
CA ALA A 251 12.25 11.37 -1.01
C ALA A 251 13.11 10.08 -0.90
N PHE A 252 14.38 10.16 -1.31
CA PHE A 252 15.32 9.04 -1.22
C PHE A 252 15.51 8.53 0.21
N MET A 253 15.82 9.45 1.13
CA MET A 253 16.06 9.09 2.53
C MET A 253 14.79 8.54 3.19
N ALA A 254 13.63 9.12 2.91
CA ALA A 254 12.39 8.69 3.51
C ALA A 254 12.02 7.26 3.12
N VAL A 255 12.14 6.87 1.84
CA VAL A 255 11.84 5.49 1.42
C VAL A 255 12.83 4.51 2.04
N GLY A 256 14.14 4.82 2.03
CA GLY A 256 15.16 3.95 2.62
C GLY A 256 14.96 3.74 4.12
N ILE A 257 14.70 4.80 4.89
CA ILE A 257 14.41 4.70 6.33
C ILE A 257 13.11 3.93 6.56
N SER A 258 12.06 4.21 5.77
CA SER A 258 10.78 3.52 5.90
C SER A 258 10.90 2.02 5.67
N SER A 259 11.73 1.56 4.71
CA SER A 259 11.93 0.14 4.43
C SER A 259 12.47 -0.62 5.65
N ILE A 260 13.41 -0.01 6.37
CA ILE A 260 14.00 -0.59 7.60
C ILE A 260 12.98 -0.60 8.74
N ILE A 261 12.25 0.50 8.95
CA ILE A 261 11.24 0.58 10.01
C ILE A 261 10.11 -0.43 9.77
N ILE A 262 9.63 -0.57 8.53
CA ILE A 262 8.58 -1.52 8.16
C ILE A 262 9.05 -2.96 8.41
N PHE A 263 10.29 -3.30 8.02
CA PHE A 263 10.89 -4.60 8.28
C PHE A 263 10.86 -4.93 9.79
N ILE A 264 11.30 -3.99 10.63
CA ILE A 264 11.33 -4.17 12.09
C ILE A 264 9.91 -4.27 12.65
N LEU A 265 9.00 -3.40 12.22
CA LEU A 265 7.63 -3.38 12.75
C LEU A 265 6.86 -4.66 12.44
N TYR A 266 7.02 -5.27 11.26
CA TYR A 266 6.35 -6.54 10.94
C TYR A 266 6.95 -7.75 11.66
N ALA A 267 8.21 -7.70 12.09
CA ALA A 267 8.80 -8.79 12.85
C ALA A 267 8.08 -9.04 14.20
N PHE A 268 7.65 -7.97 14.88
CA PHE A 268 6.98 -8.08 16.17
C PHE A 268 5.65 -8.85 16.14
N PRO A 269 4.66 -8.53 15.27
CA PRO A 269 3.39 -9.24 15.25
C PRO A 269 3.54 -10.69 14.76
N ILE A 270 4.50 -10.98 13.87
CA ILE A 270 4.82 -12.34 13.46
C ILE A 270 5.26 -13.16 14.68
N MET A 271 6.21 -12.64 15.44
CA MET A 271 6.68 -13.30 16.64
C MET A 271 5.61 -13.33 17.74
N ALA A 272 4.76 -12.31 17.84
CA ALA A 272 3.65 -12.31 18.80
C ALA A 272 2.70 -13.50 18.58
N LEU A 273 2.37 -13.82 17.34
CA LEU A 273 1.50 -14.96 17.03
C LEU A 273 2.23 -16.30 17.12
N ALA A 274 3.54 -16.35 16.88
CA ALA A 274 4.34 -17.53 17.19
C ALA A 274 4.26 -17.86 18.69
N TYR A 275 4.44 -16.86 19.54
CA TYR A 275 4.29 -17.03 21.00
C TYR A 275 2.85 -17.33 21.42
N LEU A 276 1.85 -16.80 20.74
CA LEU A 276 0.45 -17.14 21.01
C LEU A 276 0.22 -18.66 20.88
N ARG A 277 0.79 -19.29 19.84
CA ARG A 277 0.71 -20.74 19.66
C ARG A 277 1.54 -21.50 20.71
N ILE A 278 2.73 -21.00 21.07
CA ILE A 278 3.57 -21.56 22.16
C ILE A 278 2.82 -21.50 23.49
N ASN A 279 2.04 -20.47 23.75
CA ASN A 279 1.19 -20.31 24.92
C ASN A 279 0.01 -21.31 24.96
N GLY A 280 -0.11 -22.24 24.00
CA GLY A 280 -1.14 -23.26 23.94
C GLY A 280 -2.48 -22.80 23.35
N VAL A 281 -2.55 -21.61 22.77
CA VAL A 281 -3.75 -21.14 22.07
C VAL A 281 -3.79 -21.81 20.69
N ILE A 282 -4.61 -22.86 20.58
CA ILE A 282 -4.74 -23.70 19.38
C ILE A 282 -6.17 -23.62 18.85
N GLY A 283 -6.35 -23.70 17.52
CA GLY A 283 -7.68 -23.82 16.89
C GLY A 283 -8.38 -22.48 16.65
N ILE A 284 -7.71 -21.36 16.85
CA ILE A 284 -8.23 -20.04 16.45
C ILE A 284 -7.93 -19.78 14.96
N ASN A 285 -8.73 -18.92 14.33
CA ASN A 285 -8.36 -18.34 13.06
C ASN A 285 -7.10 -17.47 13.25
N PRO A 286 -5.97 -17.76 12.57
CA PRO A 286 -4.74 -16.97 12.75
C PRO A 286 -4.89 -15.48 12.46
N GLU A 287 -5.80 -15.08 11.58
CA GLU A 287 -6.07 -13.66 11.28
C GLU A 287 -6.72 -12.93 12.48
N GLU A 288 -7.33 -13.67 13.43
CA GLU A 288 -7.89 -13.11 14.67
C GLU A 288 -6.88 -13.09 15.83
N GLY A 289 -5.66 -13.58 15.62
CA GLY A 289 -4.66 -13.72 16.68
C GLY A 289 -4.20 -12.39 17.29
N ILE A 290 -4.05 -11.32 16.51
CA ILE A 290 -3.70 -9.99 17.04
C ILE A 290 -4.81 -9.43 17.94
N PRO A 291 -6.09 -9.36 17.51
CA PRO A 291 -7.20 -9.02 18.41
C PRO A 291 -7.27 -9.91 19.66
N TYR A 292 -7.03 -11.21 19.51
CA TYR A 292 -7.00 -12.15 20.65
C TYR A 292 -5.93 -11.77 21.69
N ILE A 293 -4.69 -11.51 21.26
CA ILE A 293 -3.60 -11.10 22.17
C ILE A 293 -3.99 -9.83 22.92
N ILE A 294 -4.51 -8.84 22.21
CA ILE A 294 -4.90 -7.55 22.81
C ILE A 294 -6.01 -7.78 23.84
N ASN A 295 -7.05 -8.55 23.51
CA ASN A 295 -8.15 -8.81 24.42
C ASN A 295 -7.76 -9.65 25.64
N SER A 296 -6.88 -10.63 25.47
CA SER A 296 -6.56 -11.60 26.52
C SER A 296 -5.39 -11.18 27.40
N TYR A 297 -4.37 -10.51 26.84
CA TYR A 297 -3.10 -10.30 27.52
C TYR A 297 -2.81 -8.83 27.88
N PHE A 298 -3.52 -7.86 27.26
CA PHE A 298 -3.29 -6.45 27.58
C PHE A 298 -4.03 -6.03 28.86
N PRO A 299 -3.42 -5.17 29.70
CA PRO A 299 -4.12 -4.50 30.79
C PRO A 299 -5.29 -3.64 30.30
N SER A 300 -6.32 -3.51 31.14
CA SER A 300 -7.43 -2.59 30.89
C SER A 300 -6.90 -1.16 30.64
N GLY A 301 -7.48 -0.47 29.68
CA GLY A 301 -7.02 0.84 29.22
C GLY A 301 -6.00 0.75 28.10
N LEU A 302 -4.94 -0.06 28.20
CA LEU A 302 -4.01 -0.28 27.09
C LEU A 302 -4.64 -1.04 25.92
N LYS A 303 -5.65 -1.90 26.18
CA LYS A 303 -6.46 -2.52 25.13
C LYS A 303 -7.06 -1.45 24.19
N ALA A 304 -7.69 -0.46 24.79
CA ALA A 304 -8.31 0.63 24.02
C ALA A 304 -7.31 1.42 23.19
N VAL A 305 -6.12 1.69 23.75
CA VAL A 305 -5.03 2.34 23.02
C VAL A 305 -4.57 1.46 21.85
N ALA A 306 -4.37 0.15 22.08
CA ALA A 306 -3.92 -0.77 21.05
C ALA A 306 -4.94 -0.84 19.88
N PHE A 307 -6.22 -0.98 20.17
CA PHE A 307 -7.26 -0.97 19.13
C PHE A 307 -7.38 0.36 18.40
N ALA A 308 -7.21 1.48 19.10
CA ALA A 308 -7.21 2.79 18.46
C ALA A 308 -6.01 2.97 17.50
N VAL A 309 -4.84 2.42 17.84
CA VAL A 309 -3.67 2.41 16.96
C VAL A 309 -3.88 1.48 15.76
N LEU A 310 -4.48 0.30 15.95
CA LEU A 310 -4.84 -0.58 14.83
C LEU A 310 -5.88 0.08 13.91
N PHE A 311 -6.86 0.80 14.49
CA PHE A 311 -7.78 1.60 13.69
C PHE A 311 -7.03 2.68 12.90
N ALA A 312 -6.11 3.40 13.53
CA ALA A 312 -5.31 4.41 12.85
C ALA A 312 -4.52 3.81 11.68
N ALA A 313 -3.87 2.65 11.86
CA ALA A 313 -3.14 1.96 10.79
C ALA A 313 -4.05 1.60 9.60
N ALA A 314 -5.28 1.13 9.87
CA ALA A 314 -6.26 0.86 8.81
C ALA A 314 -6.76 2.15 8.14
N ALA A 315 -7.12 3.14 8.95
CA ALA A 315 -7.74 4.39 8.51
C ALA A 315 -6.78 5.23 7.65
N THR A 316 -5.51 5.34 8.06
CA THR A 316 -4.51 6.13 7.35
C THR A 316 -4.14 5.50 6.00
N THR A 317 -4.02 4.18 5.93
CA THR A 317 -3.79 3.48 4.66
C THR A 317 -4.98 3.65 3.72
N LEU A 318 -6.19 3.42 4.21
CA LEU A 318 -7.40 3.52 3.41
C LEU A 318 -7.61 4.95 2.86
N SER A 319 -7.45 5.95 3.72
CA SER A 319 -7.55 7.36 3.32
C SER A 319 -6.44 7.77 2.34
N GLY A 320 -5.23 7.24 2.50
CA GLY A 320 -4.11 7.45 1.58
C GLY A 320 -4.41 6.91 0.18
N ILE A 321 -5.04 5.74 0.09
CA ILE A 321 -5.46 5.17 -1.20
C ILE A 321 -6.58 5.99 -1.84
N TRP A 322 -7.59 6.41 -1.09
CA TRP A 322 -8.64 7.28 -1.63
C TRP A 322 -8.09 8.63 -2.11
N SER A 323 -7.11 9.18 -1.39
CA SER A 323 -6.40 10.39 -1.81
C SER A 323 -5.65 10.18 -3.13
N ALA A 324 -4.93 9.07 -3.28
CA ALA A 324 -4.20 8.75 -4.50
C ALA A 324 -5.14 8.46 -5.69
N LEU A 325 -6.23 7.70 -5.47
CA LEU A 325 -7.29 7.49 -6.47
C LEU A 325 -7.89 8.81 -6.95
N THR A 326 -8.18 9.71 -6.01
CA THR A 326 -8.71 11.05 -6.34
C THR A 326 -7.71 11.85 -7.15
N THR A 327 -6.45 11.88 -6.73
CA THR A 327 -5.38 12.59 -7.43
C THR A 327 -5.18 12.08 -8.85
N MET A 328 -5.23 10.76 -9.06
CA MET A 328 -5.14 10.16 -10.38
C MET A 328 -6.33 10.53 -11.26
N LEU A 329 -7.56 10.38 -10.76
CA LEU A 329 -8.75 10.69 -11.56
C LEU A 329 -8.81 12.18 -11.93
N VAL A 330 -8.50 13.05 -10.98
CA VAL A 330 -8.46 14.51 -11.22
C VAL A 330 -7.31 14.87 -12.15
N GLY A 331 -6.10 14.40 -11.87
CA GLY A 331 -4.90 14.74 -12.66
C GLY A 331 -4.92 14.19 -14.08
N ASP A 332 -5.35 12.94 -14.25
CA ASP A 332 -5.25 12.27 -15.55
C ASP A 332 -6.42 12.60 -16.49
N TYR A 333 -7.62 12.86 -15.95
CA TYR A 333 -8.83 13.01 -16.77
C TYR A 333 -9.50 14.38 -16.68
N LEU A 334 -9.47 15.04 -15.52
CA LEU A 334 -10.24 16.26 -15.31
C LEU A 334 -9.43 17.53 -15.51
N LEU A 335 -8.12 17.52 -15.17
CA LEU A 335 -7.20 18.65 -15.39
C LEU A 335 -6.51 18.63 -16.77
N SER A 336 -6.83 17.64 -17.63
CA SER A 336 -6.34 17.67 -19.01
C SER A 336 -6.74 19.00 -19.67
N ALA A 337 -5.91 19.52 -20.61
CA ALA A 337 -5.90 20.88 -21.16
C ALA A 337 -7.25 21.49 -21.61
N LYS A 338 -8.35 20.74 -21.57
CA LYS A 338 -9.69 21.17 -21.98
C LYS A 338 -10.51 21.85 -20.87
N ASN A 339 -10.11 21.75 -19.60
CA ASN A 339 -10.91 22.29 -18.49
C ASN A 339 -10.05 22.88 -17.34
N PRO A 340 -9.42 24.07 -17.55
CA PRO A 340 -8.53 24.69 -16.55
C PRO A 340 -9.26 25.20 -15.29
N LYS A 341 -10.60 25.11 -15.23
CA LYS A 341 -11.39 25.63 -14.10
C LYS A 341 -11.49 24.66 -12.90
N LEU A 342 -11.19 23.37 -13.06
CA LEU A 342 -11.27 22.37 -11.98
C LEU A 342 -10.19 22.56 -10.89
N GLY A 343 -9.06 23.19 -11.19
CA GLY A 343 -7.96 23.40 -10.24
C GLY A 343 -8.18 24.49 -9.17
N LYS A 344 -9.32 25.18 -9.16
CA LYS A 344 -9.62 26.25 -8.19
C LYS A 344 -10.62 25.83 -7.09
N ASP A 345 -11.36 24.76 -7.29
CA ASP A 345 -12.41 24.31 -6.37
C ASP A 345 -12.23 22.83 -6.03
N TYR A 346 -11.57 22.55 -4.90
CA TYR A 346 -11.36 21.19 -4.40
C TYR A 346 -12.63 20.45 -3.98
N VAL A 347 -13.81 21.07 -4.05
CA VAL A 347 -15.11 20.43 -3.78
C VAL A 347 -15.38 19.30 -4.76
N GLY A 348 -14.97 19.45 -6.04
CA GLY A 348 -15.02 18.37 -7.02
C GLY A 348 -14.17 17.16 -6.60
N SER A 349 -12.94 17.42 -6.16
CA SER A 349 -12.04 16.40 -5.64
C SER A 349 -12.59 15.71 -4.38
N MET A 350 -13.25 16.43 -3.47
CA MET A 350 -13.93 15.84 -2.32
C MET A 350 -15.06 14.88 -2.71
N LYS A 351 -15.87 15.23 -3.71
CA LYS A 351 -16.95 14.33 -4.20
C LYS A 351 -16.38 13.03 -4.77
N ILE A 352 -15.28 13.12 -5.50
CA ILE A 352 -14.58 11.95 -6.07
C ILE A 352 -14.01 11.08 -4.94
N TYR A 353 -13.37 11.70 -3.95
CA TYR A 353 -12.86 11.01 -2.77
C TYR A 353 -13.98 10.24 -2.03
N PHE A 354 -15.13 10.88 -1.81
CA PHE A 354 -16.31 10.25 -1.20
C PHE A 354 -16.82 9.07 -2.05
N ALA A 355 -16.89 9.22 -3.37
CA ALA A 355 -17.33 8.15 -4.26
C ALA A 355 -16.41 6.92 -4.15
N PHE A 356 -15.08 7.10 -4.10
CA PHE A 356 -14.14 6.00 -3.91
C PHE A 356 -14.31 5.32 -2.54
N ALA A 357 -14.62 6.06 -1.49
CA ALA A 357 -14.90 5.47 -0.18
C ALA A 357 -16.15 4.57 -0.21
N VAL A 358 -17.21 5.00 -0.89
CA VAL A 358 -18.45 4.22 -1.05
C VAL A 358 -18.19 2.96 -1.89
N ILE A 359 -17.46 3.09 -3.01
CA ILE A 359 -17.09 1.95 -3.87
C ILE A 359 -16.27 0.93 -3.06
N SER A 360 -15.30 1.40 -2.28
CA SER A 360 -14.45 0.54 -1.43
C SER A 360 -15.27 -0.21 -0.39
N TRP A 361 -16.24 0.47 0.23
CA TRP A 361 -17.15 -0.14 1.21
C TRP A 361 -18.00 -1.24 0.58
N ILE A 362 -18.60 -0.98 -0.59
CA ILE A 362 -19.41 -1.97 -1.31
C ILE A 362 -18.57 -3.19 -1.66
N LEU A 363 -17.42 -3.00 -2.32
CA LEU A 363 -16.57 -4.09 -2.79
C LEU A 363 -15.92 -4.85 -1.63
N GLY A 364 -15.55 -4.19 -0.55
CA GLY A 364 -14.96 -4.83 0.63
C GLY A 364 -15.93 -5.81 1.32
N ASN A 365 -17.22 -5.53 1.25
CA ASN A 365 -18.25 -6.41 1.82
C ASN A 365 -18.71 -7.54 0.88
N ILE A 366 -18.66 -7.32 -0.45
CA ILE A 366 -19.21 -8.27 -1.42
C ILE A 366 -18.12 -9.15 -2.04
N PHE A 367 -16.93 -8.59 -2.33
CA PHE A 367 -15.92 -9.23 -3.18
C PHE A 367 -14.78 -9.89 -2.40
N VAL A 368 -14.45 -9.40 -1.19
CA VAL A 368 -13.26 -9.87 -0.46
C VAL A 368 -13.61 -11.03 0.46
N ASP A 369 -13.17 -12.22 0.08
CA ASP A 369 -13.25 -13.47 0.86
C ASP A 369 -11.96 -13.74 1.65
N LYS A 370 -10.79 -13.78 0.96
CA LYS A 370 -9.45 -13.93 1.53
C LYS A 370 -8.63 -12.67 1.29
N ILE A 371 -8.23 -11.98 2.36
CA ILE A 371 -7.61 -10.64 2.30
C ILE A 371 -6.29 -10.68 1.53
N LEU A 372 -5.35 -11.56 1.94
CA LEU A 372 -4.01 -11.59 1.36
C LEU A 372 -4.04 -11.96 -0.12
N ASN A 373 -4.90 -12.91 -0.51
CA ASN A 373 -5.01 -13.37 -1.89
C ASN A 373 -5.54 -12.27 -2.82
N LYS A 374 -6.56 -11.53 -2.38
CA LYS A 374 -7.10 -10.40 -3.17
C LYS A 374 -6.13 -9.23 -3.22
N LEU A 375 -5.36 -9.01 -2.16
CA LEU A 375 -4.28 -8.04 -2.14
C LEU A 375 -3.20 -8.37 -3.19
N ILE A 376 -2.77 -9.64 -3.26
CA ILE A 376 -1.78 -10.10 -4.24
C ILE A 376 -2.34 -9.98 -5.67
N LEU A 377 -3.60 -10.37 -5.89
CA LEU A 377 -4.26 -10.25 -7.20
C LEU A 377 -4.28 -8.80 -7.71
N ALA A 378 -4.56 -7.85 -6.83
CA ALA A 378 -4.58 -6.42 -7.17
C ALA A 378 -3.20 -5.86 -7.59
N ASN A 379 -2.09 -6.55 -7.28
CA ASN A 379 -0.75 -6.14 -7.73
C ASN A 379 -0.46 -6.45 -9.20
N ILE A 380 -1.18 -7.39 -9.83
CA ILE A 380 -0.92 -7.81 -11.21
C ILE A 380 -0.95 -6.64 -12.21
N PRO A 381 -1.99 -5.80 -12.24
CA PRO A 381 -2.03 -4.68 -13.17
C PRO A 381 -0.92 -3.66 -12.96
N ILE A 382 -0.50 -3.44 -11.71
CA ILE A 382 0.55 -2.47 -11.38
C ILE A 382 1.91 -2.99 -11.86
N ALA A 383 2.24 -4.24 -11.56
CA ALA A 383 3.53 -4.80 -11.96
C ALA A 383 3.64 -4.99 -13.48
N ALA A 384 2.54 -5.15 -14.20
CA ALA A 384 2.54 -5.16 -15.67
C ALA A 384 3.10 -3.85 -16.27
N LEU A 385 3.07 -2.74 -15.52
CA LEU A 385 3.63 -1.44 -15.93
C LEU A 385 5.15 -1.33 -15.70
N SER A 386 5.79 -2.29 -15.04
CA SER A 386 7.16 -2.17 -14.54
C SER A 386 8.21 -1.96 -15.62
N PHE A 387 8.14 -2.68 -16.75
CA PHE A 387 9.05 -2.43 -17.88
C PHE A 387 8.88 -1.02 -18.43
N SER A 388 7.65 -0.65 -18.74
CA SER A 388 7.36 0.66 -19.34
C SER A 388 7.81 1.81 -18.44
N LEU A 389 7.70 1.64 -17.12
CA LEU A 389 8.17 2.60 -16.14
C LEU A 389 9.70 2.70 -16.11
N LEU A 390 10.39 1.59 -15.90
CA LEU A 390 11.86 1.58 -15.84
C LEU A 390 12.48 1.96 -17.18
N ALA A 391 12.00 1.42 -18.27
CA ALA A 391 12.44 1.81 -19.61
C ALA A 391 12.14 3.28 -19.89
N GLY A 392 11.05 3.82 -19.37
CA GLY A 392 10.72 5.24 -19.45
C GLY A 392 11.80 6.14 -18.86
N PHE A 393 12.35 5.75 -17.71
CA PHE A 393 13.40 6.50 -17.04
C PHE A 393 14.82 6.20 -17.53
N TYR A 394 15.09 4.99 -18.00
CA TYR A 394 16.47 4.52 -18.18
C TYR A 394 16.82 4.11 -19.61
N TRP A 395 15.83 3.90 -20.50
CA TRP A 395 16.08 3.37 -21.83
C TRP A 395 15.41 4.19 -22.94
N GLU A 396 16.20 4.96 -23.63
CA GLU A 396 15.72 5.89 -24.66
C GLU A 396 15.02 5.22 -25.84
N LYS A 397 15.41 3.98 -26.20
CA LYS A 397 14.84 3.24 -27.33
C LYS A 397 13.47 2.64 -27.09
N ALA A 398 12.97 2.69 -25.83
CA ALA A 398 11.65 2.17 -25.51
C ALA A 398 10.56 2.91 -26.31
N SER A 399 9.75 2.17 -27.07
CA SER A 399 8.68 2.70 -27.93
C SER A 399 7.30 2.55 -27.30
N ARG A 400 6.34 3.33 -27.78
CA ARG A 400 4.92 3.26 -27.40
C ARG A 400 4.36 1.84 -27.57
N ARG A 401 4.60 1.22 -28.75
CA ARG A 401 4.13 -0.13 -29.05
C ARG A 401 4.79 -1.18 -28.14
N GLY A 402 6.10 -1.04 -27.89
CA GLY A 402 6.81 -1.90 -26.95
C GLY A 402 6.22 -1.84 -25.54
N ALA A 403 5.87 -0.64 -25.08
CA ALA A 403 5.21 -0.45 -23.80
C ALA A 403 3.83 -1.12 -23.74
N ILE A 404 2.99 -0.93 -24.77
CA ILE A 404 1.65 -1.55 -24.82
C ILE A 404 1.75 -3.10 -24.88
N ILE A 405 2.64 -3.65 -25.69
CA ILE A 405 2.86 -5.11 -25.79
C ILE A 405 3.27 -5.68 -24.42
N SER A 406 4.23 -5.03 -23.76
CA SER A 406 4.70 -5.42 -22.44
C SER A 406 3.57 -5.46 -21.40
N ILE A 407 2.79 -4.37 -21.32
CA ILE A 407 1.66 -4.23 -20.39
C ILE A 407 0.60 -5.31 -20.67
N SER A 408 0.22 -5.47 -21.95
CA SER A 408 -0.83 -6.42 -22.35
C SER A 408 -0.43 -7.87 -22.06
N LEU A 409 0.80 -8.26 -22.39
CA LEU A 409 1.28 -9.62 -22.14
C LEU A 409 1.49 -9.89 -20.65
N GLY A 410 1.99 -8.91 -19.88
CA GLY A 410 2.13 -9.03 -18.44
C GLY A 410 0.79 -9.22 -17.73
N LEU A 411 -0.22 -8.46 -18.15
CA LEU A 411 -1.59 -8.58 -17.63
C LEU A 411 -2.23 -9.91 -18.02
N ALA A 412 -2.14 -10.28 -19.30
CA ALA A 412 -2.69 -11.54 -19.81
C ALA A 412 -2.07 -12.75 -19.11
N TRP A 413 -0.74 -12.75 -18.91
CA TRP A 413 -0.02 -13.77 -18.17
C TRP A 413 -0.49 -13.86 -16.71
N GLY A 414 -0.57 -12.71 -16.02
CA GLY A 414 -0.96 -12.66 -14.61
C GLY A 414 -2.39 -13.16 -14.38
N ILE A 415 -3.33 -12.68 -15.19
CA ILE A 415 -4.73 -13.14 -15.15
C ILE A 415 -4.82 -14.63 -15.55
N GLY A 416 -4.09 -15.05 -16.58
CA GLY A 416 -4.02 -16.44 -17.01
C GLY A 416 -3.52 -17.37 -15.91
N CYS A 417 -2.44 -17.00 -15.21
CA CYS A 417 -1.95 -17.76 -14.06
C CYS A 417 -2.99 -17.87 -12.94
N TYR A 418 -3.68 -16.77 -12.63
CA TYR A 418 -4.73 -16.78 -11.61
C TYR A 418 -5.91 -17.70 -11.99
N LEU A 419 -6.40 -17.60 -13.22
CA LEU A 419 -7.54 -18.38 -13.67
C LEU A 419 -7.23 -19.87 -13.83
N TYR A 420 -6.01 -20.22 -14.28
CA TYR A 420 -5.62 -21.62 -14.53
C TYR A 420 -5.12 -22.34 -13.28
N LEU A 421 -4.29 -21.70 -12.47
CA LEU A 421 -3.68 -22.31 -11.30
C LEU A 421 -4.49 -22.06 -10.00
N GLY A 422 -5.22 -20.96 -9.94
CA GLY A 422 -5.95 -20.54 -8.77
C GLY A 422 -5.06 -20.15 -7.58
N GLU A 423 -5.71 -19.79 -6.48
CA GLU A 423 -5.02 -19.34 -5.25
C GLU A 423 -4.22 -20.48 -4.61
N ASP A 424 -4.75 -21.69 -4.59
CA ASP A 424 -4.11 -22.86 -3.99
C ASP A 424 -3.02 -23.47 -4.88
N GLY A 425 -3.05 -23.19 -6.20
CA GLY A 425 -2.06 -23.70 -7.18
C GLY A 425 -0.74 -22.94 -7.24
N GLY A 426 -0.54 -21.94 -6.38
CA GLY A 426 0.70 -21.16 -6.32
C GLY A 426 0.91 -20.23 -7.51
N TYR A 427 -0.18 -19.67 -8.05
CA TYR A 427 -0.15 -18.75 -9.20
C TYR A 427 0.83 -17.59 -9.00
N THR A 428 1.07 -17.15 -7.78
CA THR A 428 1.99 -16.05 -7.44
C THR A 428 3.42 -16.32 -7.89
N TRP A 429 3.89 -17.58 -7.75
CA TRP A 429 5.21 -17.97 -8.23
C TRP A 429 5.30 -17.90 -9.75
N PHE A 430 4.37 -18.54 -10.45
CA PHE A 430 4.38 -18.55 -11.90
C PHE A 430 4.19 -17.16 -12.49
N TRP A 431 3.34 -16.35 -11.83
CA TRP A 431 3.14 -14.99 -12.25
C TRP A 431 4.40 -14.14 -12.07
N ALA A 432 5.04 -14.16 -10.91
CA ALA A 432 6.22 -13.33 -10.65
C ALA A 432 7.46 -13.84 -11.38
N ALA A 433 7.76 -15.15 -11.27
CA ALA A 433 8.98 -15.73 -11.81
C ALA A 433 9.04 -15.72 -13.35
N TYR A 434 7.90 -15.88 -14.00
CA TYR A 434 7.82 -15.88 -15.47
C TYR A 434 7.21 -14.60 -16.03
N GLY A 435 6.25 -14.00 -15.32
CA GLY A 435 5.57 -12.78 -15.77
C GLY A 435 6.51 -11.58 -15.83
N ILE A 436 7.38 -11.39 -14.85
CA ILE A 436 8.35 -10.28 -14.88
C ILE A 436 9.31 -10.43 -16.08
N PRO A 437 9.96 -11.57 -16.33
CA PRO A 437 10.72 -11.78 -17.57
C PRO A 437 9.89 -11.56 -18.85
N ILE A 438 8.66 -12.06 -18.91
CA ILE A 438 7.75 -11.82 -20.06
C ILE A 438 7.55 -10.34 -20.29
N ILE A 439 7.24 -9.56 -19.25
CA ILE A 439 7.05 -8.12 -19.30
C ILE A 439 8.27 -7.41 -19.90
N PHE A 440 9.48 -7.75 -19.41
CA PHE A 440 10.71 -7.11 -19.87
C PHE A 440 11.13 -7.56 -21.27
N ILE A 441 11.14 -8.86 -21.54
CA ILE A 441 11.54 -9.40 -22.84
C ILE A 441 10.59 -8.92 -23.95
N SER A 442 9.28 -9.00 -23.71
CA SER A 442 8.28 -8.54 -24.69
C SER A 442 8.34 -7.04 -24.95
N GLY A 443 8.60 -6.24 -23.93
CA GLY A 443 8.78 -4.80 -24.07
C GLY A 443 10.04 -4.43 -24.86
N ILE A 444 11.16 -5.13 -24.60
CA ILE A 444 12.40 -4.96 -25.34
C ILE A 444 12.21 -5.37 -26.80
N ILE A 445 11.73 -6.58 -27.05
CA ILE A 445 11.48 -7.09 -28.41
C ILE A 445 10.49 -6.18 -29.14
N GLY A 446 9.38 -5.82 -28.51
CA GLY A 446 8.37 -4.93 -29.08
C GLY A 446 8.94 -3.57 -29.46
N SER A 447 9.86 -3.02 -28.66
CA SER A 447 10.50 -1.73 -28.96
C SER A 447 11.49 -1.81 -30.13
N TYR A 448 12.15 -2.96 -30.33
CA TYR A 448 13.02 -3.18 -31.49
C TYR A 448 12.22 -3.48 -32.77
N LEU A 449 11.15 -4.25 -32.69
CA LEU A 449 10.28 -4.56 -33.82
C LEU A 449 9.46 -3.36 -34.29
N PHE A 450 9.08 -2.51 -33.35
CA PHE A 450 8.30 -1.31 -33.61
C PHE A 450 9.04 -0.07 -33.02
N PRO A 451 10.10 0.40 -33.72
CA PRO A 451 10.88 1.52 -33.22
C PRO A 451 10.03 2.81 -33.14
N GLN A 452 10.54 3.77 -32.38
CA GLN A 452 9.90 5.05 -32.17
C GLN A 452 9.62 5.80 -33.47
N THR A 453 8.42 6.33 -33.59
CA THR A 453 8.05 7.29 -34.64
C THR A 453 8.69 8.66 -34.39
N GLU A 454 8.69 9.54 -35.37
CA GLU A 454 9.18 10.94 -35.22
C GLU A 454 8.36 11.71 -34.17
N GLU A 455 7.09 11.41 -34.02
CA GLU A 455 6.25 11.96 -32.95
C GLU A 455 6.75 11.51 -31.57
N GLU A 456 7.00 10.22 -31.39
CA GLU A 456 7.51 9.66 -30.13
C GLU A 456 8.88 10.19 -29.76
N LYS A 457 9.76 10.42 -30.73
CA LYS A 457 11.07 11.08 -30.51
C LYS A 457 10.91 12.51 -30.00
N LYS A 458 9.96 13.28 -30.55
CA LYS A 458 9.65 14.63 -30.06
C LYS A 458 9.10 14.61 -28.64
N ILE A 459 8.26 13.63 -28.30
CA ILE A 459 7.75 13.43 -26.94
C ILE A 459 8.91 13.10 -25.99
N LEU A 460 9.82 12.21 -26.39
CA LEU A 460 11.01 11.85 -25.61
C LEU A 460 11.90 13.06 -25.32
N GLU A 461 12.15 13.91 -26.33
CA GLU A 461 12.99 15.12 -26.12
C GLU A 461 12.34 16.09 -25.11
N LYS A 462 11.03 16.30 -25.18
CA LYS A 462 10.30 17.10 -24.17
C LYS A 462 10.40 16.48 -22.78
N PHE A 463 10.27 15.16 -22.68
CA PHE A 463 10.42 14.43 -21.42
C PHE A 463 11.85 14.59 -20.84
N LYS A 464 12.89 14.50 -21.70
CA LYS A 464 14.28 14.70 -21.28
C LYS A 464 14.54 16.12 -20.76
N VAL A 465 13.97 17.12 -21.40
CA VAL A 465 14.06 18.53 -20.94
C VAL A 465 13.47 18.64 -19.55
N ARG A 466 12.24 18.16 -19.35
CA ARG A 466 11.58 18.16 -18.03
C ARG A 466 12.38 17.44 -16.95
N MET A 467 13.05 16.33 -17.31
CA MET A 467 13.89 15.56 -16.38
C MET A 467 15.26 16.20 -16.11
N LYS A 468 15.67 17.25 -16.86
CA LYS A 468 16.93 17.99 -16.64
C LYS A 468 16.71 19.31 -15.89
N GLU A 469 15.50 19.87 -15.93
CA GLU A 469 15.17 21.09 -15.19
C GLU A 469 15.37 20.85 -13.69
N ASP A 470 16.24 21.63 -13.05
CA ASP A 470 16.39 21.65 -11.59
C ASP A 470 15.20 22.42 -11.00
N LEU A 471 14.46 21.78 -10.10
CA LEU A 471 13.27 22.30 -9.43
C LEU A 471 13.64 23.08 -8.18
#